data_cd6d668aab1035bde58fb9319abaa445
#
_entry.id   cd6d668aab1035bde58fb9319abaa445
#
_cell.length_a   1.000
_cell.length_b   1.000
_cell.length_c   1.000
_cell.angle_alpha   90.00
_cell.angle_beta   90.00
_cell.angle_gamma   90.00
#
_symmetry.space_group_name_H-M   'P 1'
#
loop_
_entity.id
_entity.type
_entity.pdbx_description
1 polymer ?
#
loop_
_entity_poly.entity_id
_entity_poly.type
_entity_poly.pdbx_seq_one_letter_code
_entity_poly.pdbx_strand_id
1 'polypeptide(L)'
;MEKQGKTKQFYMHKIANLLNVQKIVTIHYQELDKTYASEEETHDFWELIYADKENVSIVKEGERVPLKQGEMIFIKPNQRHFVESCGKEPNIFIISFECRSESMKFFFDKKYSVPDNYRYLLQNIMSEATETFVIPDFDPHL
;
A
#
# COMPACT_ATOMS: atom_id res chain seq x y z
N MET A 1 36.15 35.83 -9.21
CA MET A 1 36.10 35.11 -9.29
C MET A 1 35.52 34.47 -9.01
N GLU A 2 35.31 34.17 -9.12
CA GLU A 2 34.80 33.45 -9.04
C GLU A 2 34.73 32.76 -8.43
N LYS A 3 34.18 32.65 -8.19
CA LYS A 3 34.10 31.81 -7.50
C LYS A 3 34.22 30.77 -7.88
N GLN A 4 34.69 30.62 -8.04
CA GLN A 4 34.86 29.53 -8.37
C GLN A 4 34.95 28.63 -7.72
N GLY A 5 35.20 28.58 -7.48
CA GLY A 5 35.36 27.45 -6.79
C GLY A 5 34.15 26.80 -6.30
N LYS A 6 33.15 27.42 -6.45
CA LYS A 6 31.90 26.85 -6.06
C LYS A 6 31.26 26.16 -7.20
N THR A 7 31.79 25.01 -7.53
CA THR A 7 31.09 24.12 -8.41
C THR A 7 29.83 23.66 -7.72
N LYS A 8 28.75 23.70 -8.41
CA LYS A 8 27.51 23.10 -7.86
C LYS A 8 27.74 21.63 -7.67
N GLN A 9 27.48 21.17 -6.48
CA GLN A 9 27.48 19.74 -6.20
C GLN A 9 26.10 19.17 -6.46
N PHE A 10 26.04 18.16 -7.31
CA PHE A 10 24.81 17.43 -7.54
C PHE A 10 24.89 16.13 -6.80
N TYR A 11 23.91 15.92 -5.90
CA TYR A 11 23.83 14.66 -5.18
C TYR A 11 23.02 13.69 -6.03
N MET A 12 23.70 12.68 -6.52
CA MET A 12 23.06 11.67 -7.34
C MET A 12 22.71 10.48 -6.48
N HIS A 13 21.45 10.14 -6.46
CA HIS A 13 20.97 8.97 -5.75
C HIS A 13 20.66 7.85 -6.74
N LYS A 14 21.13 6.67 -6.43
CA LYS A 14 20.74 5.50 -7.22
C LYS A 14 19.32 5.11 -6.79
N ILE A 15 18.38 5.35 -7.67
CA ILE A 15 16.96 5.09 -7.39
C ILE A 15 16.74 3.64 -6.99
N ALA A 16 17.44 2.72 -7.62
CA ALA A 16 17.33 1.30 -7.30
C ALA A 16 17.72 0.97 -5.85
N ASN A 17 18.51 1.85 -5.21
CA ASN A 17 18.90 1.65 -3.82
C ASN A 17 18.01 2.40 -2.83
N LEU A 18 17.15 3.30 -3.32
CA LEU A 18 16.22 4.00 -2.45
C LEU A 18 15.04 3.12 -2.08
N LEU A 19 14.50 2.45 -3.08
CA LEU A 19 13.36 1.56 -2.89
C LEU A 19 13.43 0.48 -3.95
N ASN A 20 13.60 -0.74 -3.51
CA ASN A 20 13.70 -1.88 -4.42
C ASN A 20 12.78 -2.99 -3.96
N VAL A 21 11.69 -3.18 -4.70
CA VAL A 21 10.72 -4.24 -4.41
C VAL A 21 11.25 -5.53 -5.02
N GLN A 22 11.52 -6.52 -4.17
CA GLN A 22 12.07 -7.80 -4.62
C GLN A 22 11.01 -8.71 -5.22
N LYS A 23 9.81 -8.71 -4.62
CA LYS A 23 8.73 -9.61 -5.05
C LYS A 23 7.39 -8.96 -4.83
N ILE A 24 6.46 -9.24 -5.73
CA ILE A 24 5.04 -9.01 -5.49
C ILE A 24 4.49 -10.34 -4.96
N VAL A 25 3.86 -10.30 -3.80
CA VAL A 25 3.29 -11.49 -3.19
C VAL A 25 1.85 -11.67 -3.64
N THR A 26 1.02 -10.65 -3.44
CA THR A 26 -0.38 -10.68 -3.88
C THR A 26 -0.82 -9.31 -4.35
N ILE A 27 -1.81 -9.31 -5.22
CA ILE A 27 -2.52 -8.08 -5.61
C ILE A 27 -4.00 -8.44 -5.63
N HIS A 28 -4.81 -7.66 -4.87
CA HIS A 28 -6.25 -7.87 -4.75
C HIS A 28 -7.01 -6.59 -4.97
N TYR A 29 -8.15 -6.72 -5.60
CA TYR A 29 -9.19 -5.69 -5.55
C TYR A 29 -10.42 -6.34 -4.95
N GLN A 30 -10.93 -5.82 -3.84
CA GLN A 30 -12.02 -6.44 -3.10
C GLN A 30 -13.17 -5.46 -2.94
N GLU A 31 -14.37 -5.96 -3.18
CA GLU A 31 -15.61 -5.25 -2.88
C GLU A 31 -16.18 -5.89 -1.62
N LEU A 32 -16.18 -5.15 -0.53
CA LEU A 32 -16.54 -5.69 0.77
C LEU A 32 -18.00 -5.38 1.09
N ASP A 33 -18.69 -6.32 1.74
CA ASP A 33 -20.05 -6.03 2.19
C ASP A 33 -20.02 -5.30 3.54
N LYS A 34 -21.19 -4.89 4.01
CA LYS A 34 -21.31 -4.04 5.21
C LYS A 34 -20.81 -4.69 6.48
N THR A 35 -20.82 -6.01 6.54
CA THR A 35 -20.50 -6.75 7.76
C THR A 35 -19.15 -7.42 7.68
N TYR A 36 -18.37 -7.11 6.65
CA TYR A 36 -17.09 -7.76 6.46
C TYR A 36 -16.10 -7.40 7.55
N ALA A 37 -15.46 -8.42 8.05
CA ALA A 37 -14.29 -8.28 8.91
C ALA A 37 -13.38 -9.45 8.59
N SER A 38 -12.14 -9.16 8.20
CA SER A 38 -11.18 -10.22 7.91
C SER A 38 -10.67 -10.81 9.22
N GLU A 39 -10.09 -12.00 9.13
CA GLU A 39 -9.39 -12.57 10.27
C GLU A 39 -8.11 -11.77 10.52
N GLU A 40 -7.66 -11.75 11.78
CA GLU A 40 -6.40 -11.12 12.11
C GLU A 40 -5.27 -11.88 11.48
N GLU A 41 -4.38 -11.16 10.79
CA GLU A 41 -3.28 -11.74 10.04
C GLU A 41 -1.94 -11.18 10.48
N THR A 42 -0.90 -11.99 10.29
CA THR A 42 0.48 -11.58 10.47
C THR A 42 1.29 -12.26 9.37
N HIS A 43 2.10 -11.48 8.68
CA HIS A 43 2.98 -12.04 7.64
C HIS A 43 4.27 -11.22 7.56
N ASP A 44 5.30 -11.80 6.95
CA ASP A 44 6.64 -11.24 6.96
C ASP A 44 6.95 -10.36 5.74
N PHE A 45 5.94 -9.78 5.15
CA PHE A 45 6.10 -8.86 4.02
C PHE A 45 5.24 -7.62 4.22
N TRP A 46 5.50 -6.61 3.42
CA TRP A 46 4.75 -5.36 3.44
C TRP A 46 3.42 -5.50 2.73
N GLU A 47 2.47 -4.70 3.17
CA GLU A 47 1.16 -4.63 2.53
C GLU A 47 0.75 -3.17 2.40
N LEU A 48 0.28 -2.80 1.21
CA LEU A 48 -0.31 -1.48 0.97
C LEU A 48 -1.82 -1.68 0.83
N ILE A 49 -2.59 -0.92 1.56
CA ILE A 49 -4.05 -0.96 1.48
C ILE A 49 -4.53 0.43 1.08
N TYR A 50 -5.30 0.49 -0.01
CA TYR A 50 -5.87 1.73 -0.53
C TYR A 50 -7.40 1.64 -0.52
N ALA A 51 -8.05 2.69 0.01
CA ALA A 51 -9.51 2.79 0.00
C ALA A 51 -9.96 3.42 -1.31
N ASP A 52 -10.42 2.59 -2.24
CA ASP A 52 -10.82 3.05 -3.56
C ASP A 52 -12.22 3.63 -3.57
N LYS A 53 -13.13 3.03 -2.84
CA LYS A 53 -14.51 3.51 -2.66
C LYS A 53 -14.91 3.36 -1.21
N GLU A 54 -15.53 4.37 -0.66
CA GLU A 54 -16.00 4.39 0.71
C GLU A 54 -14.87 4.29 1.72
N ASN A 55 -15.20 4.58 2.96
CA ASN A 55 -14.26 4.50 4.06
C ASN A 55 -14.20 3.07 4.58
N VAL A 56 -13.05 2.69 5.09
CA VAL A 56 -12.81 1.37 5.65
C VAL A 56 -11.97 1.54 6.91
N SER A 57 -12.05 0.62 7.85
CA SER A 57 -11.21 0.64 9.04
C SER A 57 -10.15 -0.44 8.96
N ILE A 58 -8.93 -0.05 9.28
CA ILE A 58 -7.81 -0.97 9.41
C ILE A 58 -7.48 -1.06 10.89
N VAL A 59 -7.43 -2.26 11.43
CA VAL A 59 -7.02 -2.45 12.82
C VAL A 59 -5.61 -3.02 12.82
N LYS A 60 -4.66 -2.28 13.40
CA LYS A 60 -3.25 -2.69 13.49
C LYS A 60 -2.83 -2.72 14.94
N GLU A 61 -2.30 -3.85 15.38
CA GLU A 61 -1.87 -4.02 16.77
C GLU A 61 -2.93 -3.52 17.76
N GLY A 62 -4.20 -3.83 17.46
CA GLY A 62 -5.32 -3.44 18.30
C GLY A 62 -5.80 -2.00 18.14
N GLU A 63 -5.13 -1.20 17.34
CA GLU A 63 -5.50 0.20 17.13
C GLU A 63 -6.31 0.34 15.84
N ARG A 64 -7.51 0.93 15.96
CA ARG A 64 -8.37 1.14 14.78
C ARG A 64 -7.98 2.43 14.09
N VAL A 65 -7.64 2.33 12.82
CA VAL A 65 -7.25 3.45 11.98
C VAL A 65 -8.30 3.59 10.89
N PRO A 66 -9.12 4.64 10.90
CA PRO A 66 -10.07 4.86 9.81
C PRO A 66 -9.30 5.31 8.58
N LEU A 67 -9.62 4.69 7.45
CA LEU A 67 -9.02 5.01 6.16
C LEU A 67 -10.14 5.57 5.29
N LYS A 68 -10.02 6.82 4.92
CA LYS A 68 -11.03 7.49 4.09
C LYS A 68 -10.80 7.15 2.62
N GLN A 69 -11.85 7.25 1.84
CA GLN A 69 -11.74 7.08 0.40
C GLN A 69 -10.61 7.96 -0.15
N GLY A 70 -9.73 7.37 -0.93
CA GLY A 70 -8.57 8.05 -1.50
C GLY A 70 -7.32 8.00 -0.62
N GLU A 71 -7.41 7.39 0.55
CA GLU A 71 -6.25 7.25 1.45
C GLU A 71 -5.66 5.86 1.35
N MET A 72 -4.37 5.76 1.65
CA MET A 72 -3.67 4.49 1.71
C MET A 72 -2.83 4.41 2.99
N ILE A 73 -2.53 3.18 3.38
CA ILE A 73 -1.72 2.90 4.55
C ILE A 73 -0.80 1.71 4.25
N PHE A 74 0.36 1.70 4.89
CA PHE A 74 1.28 0.56 4.81
C PHE A 74 1.24 -0.23 6.10
N ILE A 75 1.20 -1.55 5.95
CA ILE A 75 1.35 -2.48 7.06
C ILE A 75 2.76 -3.06 6.96
N LYS A 76 3.54 -2.91 8.01
CA LYS A 76 4.91 -3.43 8.01
C LYS A 76 4.92 -4.93 8.26
N PRO A 77 6.03 -5.61 7.92
CA PRO A 77 6.16 -7.03 8.22
C PRO A 77 5.92 -7.32 9.71
N ASN A 78 5.22 -8.42 9.95
CA ASN A 78 4.93 -8.96 11.29
C ASN A 78 3.99 -8.12 12.14
N GLN A 79 3.35 -7.13 11.57
CA GLN A 79 2.36 -6.33 12.26
C GLN A 79 0.99 -7.01 12.17
N ARG A 80 0.37 -7.27 13.30
CA ARG A 80 -0.97 -7.88 13.33
C ARG A 80 -1.99 -6.87 12.83
N HIS A 81 -2.87 -7.31 11.95
CA HIS A 81 -3.85 -6.42 11.35
C HIS A 81 -5.06 -7.17 10.81
N PHE A 82 -6.15 -6.45 10.66
CA PHE A 82 -7.33 -6.90 9.91
C PHE A 82 -8.11 -5.71 9.39
N VAL A 83 -9.09 -5.98 8.53
CA VAL A 83 -9.88 -4.96 7.83
C VAL A 83 -11.33 -5.12 8.19
N GLU A 84 -12.03 -4.01 8.45
CA GLU A 84 -13.45 -3.99 8.77
C GLU A 84 -14.19 -2.98 7.91
N SER A 85 -15.38 -3.38 7.44
CA SER A 85 -16.25 -2.49 6.66
C SER A 85 -16.98 -1.46 7.51
N CYS A 86 -17.32 -1.78 8.74
CA CYS A 86 -17.98 -0.88 9.68
C CYS A 86 -19.29 -0.31 9.14
N GLY A 87 -20.12 -1.16 8.52
CA GLY A 87 -21.44 -0.77 8.05
C GLY A 87 -21.49 -0.11 6.68
N LYS A 88 -20.35 0.02 6.01
CA LYS A 88 -20.23 0.54 4.64
C LYS A 88 -19.90 -0.60 3.70
N GLU A 89 -19.91 -0.29 2.40
CA GLU A 89 -19.55 -1.26 1.37
C GLU A 89 -18.33 -0.75 0.61
N PRO A 90 -17.17 -0.78 1.25
CA PRO A 90 -15.97 -0.21 0.63
C PRO A 90 -15.39 -1.13 -0.43
N ASN A 91 -14.70 -0.50 -1.40
CA ASN A 91 -13.82 -1.23 -2.30
C ASN A 91 -12.39 -0.91 -1.91
N ILE A 92 -11.58 -1.91 -1.76
CA ILE A 92 -10.17 -1.72 -1.39
C ILE A 92 -9.26 -2.39 -2.39
N PHE A 93 -8.05 -1.85 -2.47
CA PHE A 93 -6.99 -2.36 -3.31
C PHE A 93 -5.85 -2.73 -2.37
N ILE A 94 -5.35 -3.96 -2.49
CA ILE A 94 -4.28 -4.45 -1.62
C ILE A 94 -3.12 -4.95 -2.49
N ILE A 95 -1.92 -4.47 -2.17
CA ILE A 95 -0.69 -5.00 -2.76
C ILE A 95 0.20 -5.48 -1.62
N SER A 96 0.59 -6.76 -1.67
CA SER A 96 1.55 -7.31 -0.72
C SER A 96 2.87 -7.54 -1.45
N PHE A 97 3.96 -7.15 -0.84
CA PHE A 97 5.25 -7.18 -1.51
C PHE A 97 6.40 -7.32 -0.53
N GLU A 98 7.49 -7.87 -1.04
CA GLU A 98 8.72 -8.00 -0.27
C GLU A 98 9.64 -6.86 -0.64
N CYS A 99 10.08 -6.11 0.36
CA CYS A 99 11.00 -5.00 0.14
C CYS A 99 11.90 -4.85 1.36
N ARG A 100 13.20 -4.99 1.14
CA ARG A 100 14.20 -4.91 2.21
C ARG A 100 14.87 -3.56 2.28
N SER A 101 14.43 -2.60 1.48
CA SER A 101 15.02 -1.27 1.46
C SER A 101 14.80 -0.56 2.79
N GLU A 102 15.84 0.04 3.33
CA GLU A 102 15.73 0.83 4.55
C GLU A 102 14.75 1.99 4.39
N SER A 103 14.61 2.50 3.18
CA SER A 103 13.68 3.59 2.88
C SER A 103 12.23 3.25 3.18
N MET A 104 11.87 1.97 3.24
CA MET A 104 10.51 1.57 3.57
C MET A 104 10.09 2.00 4.96
N LYS A 105 11.04 2.19 5.86
CA LYS A 105 10.74 2.66 7.23
C LYS A 105 10.08 4.03 7.22
N PHE A 106 10.28 4.81 6.17
CA PHE A 106 9.63 6.11 6.02
C PHE A 106 8.10 6.00 6.00
N PHE A 107 7.58 4.89 5.49
CA PHE A 107 6.14 4.71 5.32
C PHE A 107 5.45 4.07 6.52
N PHE A 108 6.21 3.69 7.53
CA PHE A 108 5.68 3.04 8.70
C PHE A 108 4.82 3.99 9.53
N ASP A 109 3.67 3.51 9.99
CA ASP A 109 2.75 4.23 10.87
C ASP A 109 2.16 5.53 10.32
N LYS A 110 2.06 5.66 9.01
CA LYS A 110 1.50 6.86 8.39
C LYS A 110 0.38 6.51 7.41
N LYS A 111 -0.61 7.38 7.37
CA LYS A 111 -1.63 7.38 6.32
C LYS A 111 -1.27 8.44 5.29
N TYR A 112 -1.60 8.17 4.05
CA TYR A 112 -1.34 9.10 2.96
C TYR A 112 -2.60 9.30 2.16
N SER A 113 -2.90 10.55 1.79
CA SER A 113 -3.92 10.83 0.78
C SER A 113 -3.28 10.74 -0.59
N VAL A 114 -3.89 9.96 -1.47
CA VAL A 114 -3.42 9.85 -2.86
C VAL A 114 -4.12 10.93 -3.67
N PRO A 115 -3.38 11.92 -4.21
CA PRO A 115 -4.00 12.96 -5.04
C PRO A 115 -4.68 12.34 -6.27
N ASP A 116 -5.77 12.96 -6.71
CA ASP A 116 -6.55 12.45 -7.84
C ASP A 116 -5.70 12.25 -9.09
N ASN A 117 -4.72 13.13 -9.32
CA ASN A 117 -3.86 13.03 -10.49
C ASN A 117 -2.86 11.88 -10.43
N TYR A 118 -2.79 11.14 -9.32
CA TYR A 118 -1.94 9.95 -9.18
C TYR A 118 -2.73 8.66 -9.07
N ARG A 119 -4.05 8.73 -9.04
CA ARG A 119 -4.89 7.52 -8.91
C ARG A 119 -4.69 6.57 -10.08
N TYR A 120 -4.37 7.10 -11.25
CA TYR A 120 -4.13 6.27 -12.43
C TYR A 120 -2.98 5.28 -12.23
N LEU A 121 -2.03 5.59 -11.34
CA LEU A 121 -0.92 4.67 -11.06
C LEU A 121 -1.42 3.37 -10.43
N LEU A 122 -2.36 3.48 -9.50
CA LEU A 122 -2.96 2.30 -8.87
C LEU A 122 -3.79 1.51 -9.88
N GLN A 123 -4.53 2.20 -10.74
CA GLN A 123 -5.30 1.57 -11.79
C GLN A 123 -4.39 0.83 -12.79
N ASN A 124 -3.26 1.44 -13.13
CA ASN A 124 -2.29 0.81 -14.02
C ASN A 124 -1.68 -0.44 -13.41
N ILE A 125 -1.39 -0.42 -12.11
CA ILE A 125 -0.88 -1.60 -11.42
C ILE A 125 -1.90 -2.73 -11.49
N MET A 126 -3.17 -2.42 -11.28
CA MET A 126 -4.24 -3.43 -11.38
C MET A 126 -4.36 -4.01 -12.79
N SER A 127 -4.31 -3.14 -13.80
CA SER A 127 -4.37 -3.59 -15.20
C SER A 127 -3.24 -4.53 -15.54
N GLU A 128 -2.01 -4.13 -15.19
CA GLU A 128 -0.84 -4.95 -15.46
C GLU A 128 -0.89 -6.28 -14.70
N ALA A 129 -1.34 -6.25 -13.48
CA ALA A 129 -1.45 -7.46 -12.67
C ALA A 129 -2.47 -8.43 -13.26
N THR A 130 -3.59 -7.92 -13.74
CA THR A 130 -4.64 -8.75 -14.36
C THR A 130 -4.13 -9.43 -15.63
N GLU A 131 -3.27 -8.77 -16.38
CA GLU A 131 -2.69 -9.33 -17.60
C GLU A 131 -1.54 -10.29 -17.33
N THR A 132 -0.81 -10.08 -16.24
CA THR A 132 0.41 -10.82 -15.93
C THR A 132 0.17 -12.01 -15.01
N PHE A 133 -0.75 -11.87 -14.07
CA PHE A 133 -1.03 -12.86 -13.05
C PHE A 133 -2.48 -13.31 -13.13
N VAL A 134 -2.73 -14.55 -12.67
CA VAL A 134 -4.10 -15.00 -12.45
C VAL A 134 -4.52 -14.49 -11.08
N ILE A 135 -5.43 -13.52 -11.06
CA ILE A 135 -5.94 -12.94 -9.84
C ILE A 135 -7.37 -13.43 -9.65
N PRO A 136 -7.63 -14.25 -8.63
CA PRO A 136 -9.00 -14.65 -8.32
C PRO A 136 -9.80 -13.45 -7.83
N ASP A 137 -11.03 -13.34 -8.32
CA ASP A 137 -11.94 -12.29 -7.89
C ASP A 137 -12.35 -12.55 -6.44
N PHE A 138 -12.30 -11.49 -5.65
CA PHE A 138 -12.85 -11.48 -4.28
C PHE A 138 -12.29 -12.53 -3.33
N ASP A 139 -11.11 -13.05 -3.60
CA ASP A 139 -10.50 -14.00 -2.68
C ASP A 139 -9.55 -13.27 -1.73
N PRO A 140 -9.94 -13.11 -0.46
CA PRO A 140 -9.12 -12.37 0.50
C PRO A 140 -7.91 -13.14 1.02
N HIS A 141 -7.77 -14.40 0.62
CA HIS A 141 -6.73 -15.28 1.16
C HIS A 141 -5.59 -15.54 0.19
N LEU A 142 -5.54 -14.86 -0.89
CA LEU A 142 -4.45 -15.04 -1.86
C LEU A 142 -3.34 -14.05 -1.72
#